data_27165ba2a9684bb5f5ae5edd8a2ac15c
#
_entry.id   27165ba2a9684bb5f5ae5edd8a2ac15c
#
_cell.length_a   1.000
_cell.length_b   1.000
_cell.length_c   1.000
_cell.angle_alpha   90.00
_cell.angle_beta   90.00
_cell.angle_gamma   90.00
#
_symmetry.space_group_name_H-M   'P 1'
#
loop_
_entity.id
_entity.type
_entity.pdbx_description
1 polymer ?
#
loop_
_entity_poly.entity_id
_entity_poly.type
_entity_poly.pdbx_seq_one_letter_code
_entity_poly.pdbx_strand_id
1 'polypeptide(L)'
;MMKIMEVNKRLRQRPPFQMVEKVLELTPGESARGTKNVCINEPYFMGHFPDAPIMPGVLIIESCAQLCSLVIEDDGVNDDLLYVLLKVDNFKFVKPVIPGDVLDITVTKTKSGGTLAYFDAKVLVDGEVRAKGSMVFTAVPKENVYK
;
A
#
# COMPACT_ATOMS: atom_id res chain seq x y z
N MET A 1 14.91 0.39 9.09
CA MET A 1 14.51 -0.53 8.01
C MET A 1 13.82 -1.75 8.60
N MET A 2 12.66 -2.14 8.07
CA MET A 2 11.94 -3.34 8.51
C MET A 2 11.95 -4.41 7.43
N LYS A 3 12.32 -5.62 7.80
CA LYS A 3 12.25 -6.80 6.95
C LYS A 3 10.93 -7.53 7.18
N ILE A 4 10.66 -8.58 6.39
CA ILE A 4 9.36 -9.25 6.33
C ILE A 4 8.75 -9.61 7.69
N MET A 5 9.53 -10.14 8.62
CA MET A 5 9.00 -10.54 9.92
C MET A 5 8.57 -9.35 10.78
N GLU A 6 9.25 -8.23 10.62
CA GLU A 6 8.89 -6.99 11.32
C GLU A 6 7.69 -6.31 10.67
N VAL A 7 7.63 -6.34 9.33
CA VAL A 7 6.47 -5.87 8.57
C VAL A 7 5.23 -6.66 8.99
N ASN A 8 5.34 -7.98 9.06
CA ASN A 8 4.22 -8.86 9.41
C ASN A 8 3.67 -8.64 10.82
N LYS A 9 4.47 -8.10 11.74
CA LYS A 9 3.99 -7.76 13.08
C LYS A 9 3.03 -6.57 13.08
N ARG A 10 3.14 -5.71 12.07
CA ARG A 10 2.36 -4.48 11.98
C ARG A 10 1.30 -4.52 10.88
N LEU A 11 1.63 -5.12 9.74
CA LEU A 11 0.72 -5.23 8.62
C LEU A 11 -0.34 -6.30 8.90
N ARG A 12 -1.59 -5.99 8.60
CA ARG A 12 -2.71 -6.93 8.81
C ARG A 12 -2.92 -7.87 7.65
N GLN A 13 -2.66 -7.41 6.42
CA GLN A 13 -2.82 -8.23 5.23
C GLN A 13 -1.83 -9.40 5.24
N ARG A 14 -2.25 -10.51 4.63
CA ARG A 14 -1.45 -11.73 4.52
C ARG A 14 -1.46 -12.23 3.08
N PRO A 15 -0.49 -13.06 2.68
CA PRO A 15 -0.53 -13.69 1.37
C PRO A 15 -1.85 -14.43 1.14
N PRO A 16 -2.43 -14.39 -0.07
CA PRO A 16 -1.82 -13.86 -1.29
C PRO A 16 -2.05 -12.34 -1.51
N PHE A 17 -2.62 -11.63 -0.56
CA PHE A 17 -2.96 -10.21 -0.71
C PHE A 17 -1.88 -9.24 -0.21
N GLN A 18 -0.93 -9.73 0.56
CA GLN A 18 0.16 -8.90 1.08
C GLN A 18 1.06 -8.41 -0.06
N MET A 19 1.27 -7.09 -0.11
CA MET A 19 2.09 -6.44 -1.14
C MET A 19 3.43 -5.96 -0.60
N VAL A 20 3.44 -5.38 0.61
CA VAL A 20 4.64 -4.80 1.20
C VAL A 20 5.46 -5.86 1.93
N GLU A 21 6.72 -5.97 1.56
CA GLU A 21 7.63 -6.95 2.15
C GLU A 21 8.81 -6.30 2.88
N LYS A 22 9.12 -5.04 2.55
CA LYS A 22 10.26 -4.32 3.11
C LYS A 22 9.93 -2.85 3.24
N VAL A 23 10.23 -2.28 4.39
CA VAL A 23 10.11 -0.84 4.64
C VAL A 23 11.50 -0.28 4.85
N LEU A 24 11.86 0.69 4.02
CA LEU A 24 13.19 1.32 4.05
C LEU A 24 13.26 2.40 5.13
N GLU A 25 12.21 3.20 5.24
CA GLU A 25 12.11 4.31 6.18
C GLU A 25 10.68 4.40 6.70
N LEU A 26 10.53 4.66 7.98
CA LEU A 26 9.22 4.89 8.60
C LEU A 26 9.36 5.97 9.66
N THR A 27 8.59 7.05 9.50
CA THR A 27 8.37 8.05 10.53
C THR A 27 6.91 7.93 10.97
N PRO A 28 6.65 7.33 12.15
CA PRO A 28 5.28 7.08 12.61
C PRO A 28 4.42 8.34 12.56
N GLY A 29 3.22 8.21 12.03
CA GLY A 29 2.28 9.32 11.90
C GLY A 29 2.60 10.32 10.80
N GLU A 30 3.71 10.17 10.09
CA GLU A 30 4.13 11.15 9.07
C GLU A 30 4.31 10.54 7.68
N SER A 31 5.21 9.57 7.54
CA SER A 31 5.57 9.05 6.21
C SER A 31 6.22 7.68 6.28
N ALA A 32 6.27 7.02 5.14
CA ALA A 32 7.03 5.79 4.96
C ALA A 32 7.52 5.65 3.52
N ARG A 33 8.60 4.90 3.37
CA ARG A 33 9.11 4.46 2.09
C ARG A 33 9.36 2.96 2.15
N GLY A 34 8.83 2.23 1.20
CA GLY A 34 8.94 0.79 1.15
C GLY A 34 8.96 0.26 -0.27
N THR A 35 9.12 -1.04 -0.40
CA THR A 35 9.22 -1.69 -1.71
C THR A 35 8.20 -2.79 -1.88
N LYS A 36 7.76 -2.97 -3.14
CA LYS A 36 6.97 -4.10 -3.61
C LYS A 36 7.71 -4.75 -4.77
N ASN A 37 8.11 -5.99 -4.61
CA ASN A 37 8.69 -6.77 -5.70
C ASN A 37 7.57 -7.31 -6.59
N VAL A 38 7.65 -7.09 -7.89
CA VAL A 38 6.65 -7.57 -8.85
C VAL A 38 7.16 -8.86 -9.48
N CYS A 39 6.55 -9.98 -9.12
CA CYS A 39 6.98 -11.30 -9.52
C CYS A 39 5.97 -11.97 -10.46
N ILE A 40 6.47 -12.63 -11.52
CA ILE A 40 5.63 -13.35 -12.49
C ILE A 40 4.80 -14.46 -11.83
N ASN A 41 5.24 -14.95 -10.66
CA ASN A 41 4.51 -15.99 -9.92
C ASN A 41 3.27 -15.48 -9.20
N GLU A 42 3.00 -14.17 -9.19
CA GLU A 42 1.80 -13.63 -8.58
C GLU A 42 0.56 -14.04 -9.39
N PRO A 43 -0.49 -14.56 -8.73
CA PRO A 43 -1.62 -15.20 -9.43
C PRO A 43 -2.35 -14.31 -10.43
N TYR A 44 -2.41 -12.99 -10.18
CA TYR A 44 -3.16 -12.09 -11.04
C TYR A 44 -2.58 -11.96 -12.45
N PHE A 45 -1.30 -12.31 -12.67
CA PHE A 45 -0.71 -12.26 -14.01
C PHE A 45 -1.26 -13.34 -14.95
N MET A 46 -1.88 -14.38 -14.40
CA MET A 46 -2.56 -15.40 -15.22
C MET A 46 -3.72 -14.83 -16.01
N GLY A 47 -4.33 -13.77 -15.49
CA GLY A 47 -5.48 -13.14 -16.12
C GLY A 47 -5.26 -11.72 -16.63
N HIS A 48 -4.18 -11.07 -16.22
CA HIS A 48 -4.00 -9.63 -16.50
C HIS A 48 -2.60 -9.31 -17.05
N PHE A 49 -2.21 -9.70 -18.26
CA PHE A 49 -2.92 -10.50 -19.22
C PHE A 49 -2.07 -11.69 -19.64
N PRO A 50 -2.64 -12.82 -20.11
CA PRO A 50 -1.85 -14.05 -20.36
C PRO A 50 -0.66 -13.87 -21.29
N ASP A 51 -0.77 -13.05 -22.32
CA ASP A 51 0.28 -12.80 -23.31
C ASP A 51 1.00 -11.45 -23.12
N ALA A 52 0.57 -10.66 -22.13
CA ALA A 52 1.15 -9.35 -21.84
C ALA A 52 0.94 -9.03 -20.35
N PRO A 53 1.75 -9.60 -19.45
CA PRO A 53 1.54 -9.41 -18.02
C PRO A 53 1.83 -7.97 -17.56
N ILE A 54 0.82 -7.36 -16.97
CA ILE A 54 0.86 -6.00 -16.45
C ILE A 54 0.26 -6.03 -15.04
N MET A 55 0.92 -5.40 -14.07
CA MET A 55 0.37 -5.30 -12.72
C MET A 55 -0.90 -4.44 -12.75
N PRO A 56 -2.03 -4.96 -12.23
CA PRO A 56 -3.25 -4.16 -12.17
C PRO A 56 -3.06 -2.86 -11.39
N GLY A 57 -3.54 -1.76 -11.96
CA GLY A 57 -3.45 -0.45 -11.29
C GLY A 57 -4.08 -0.44 -9.91
N VAL A 58 -5.18 -1.16 -9.72
CA VAL A 58 -5.84 -1.28 -8.41
C VAL A 58 -4.95 -1.94 -7.36
N LEU A 59 -4.03 -2.82 -7.77
CA LEU A 59 -3.08 -3.45 -6.86
C LEU A 59 -1.85 -2.56 -6.59
N ILE A 60 -1.54 -1.64 -7.49
CA ILE A 60 -0.56 -0.59 -7.21
C ILE A 60 -1.11 0.33 -6.11
N ILE A 61 -2.38 0.71 -6.21
CA ILE A 61 -3.07 1.48 -5.16
C ILE A 61 -3.04 0.71 -3.85
N GLU A 62 -3.36 -0.59 -3.87
CA GLU A 62 -3.34 -1.42 -2.68
C GLU A 62 -1.94 -1.49 -2.04
N SER A 63 -0.90 -1.58 -2.86
CA SER A 63 0.48 -1.56 -2.36
C SER A 63 0.79 -0.28 -1.60
N CYS A 64 0.35 0.86 -2.13
CA CYS A 64 0.47 2.15 -1.45
C CYS A 64 -0.36 2.20 -0.17
N ALA A 65 -1.60 1.68 -0.23
CA ALA A 65 -2.51 1.66 0.92
C ALA A 65 -1.95 0.84 2.08
N GLN A 66 -1.34 -0.30 1.80
CA GLN A 66 -0.71 -1.13 2.82
C GLN A 66 0.46 -0.38 3.50
N LEU A 67 1.25 0.33 2.72
CA LEU A 67 2.33 1.14 3.29
C LEU A 67 1.78 2.29 4.15
N CYS A 68 0.69 2.92 3.72
CA CYS A 68 0.01 3.95 4.53
C CYS A 68 -0.46 3.40 5.87
N SER A 69 -0.96 2.17 5.90
CA SER A 69 -1.44 1.57 7.15
C SER A 69 -0.33 1.44 8.19
N LEU A 70 0.91 1.25 7.75
CA LEU A 70 2.07 1.18 8.65
C LEU A 70 2.41 2.55 9.25
N VAL A 71 2.07 3.63 8.56
CA VAL A 71 2.23 5.00 9.08
C VAL A 71 1.16 5.32 10.13
N ILE A 72 -0.06 4.86 9.90
CA ILE A 72 -1.21 5.13 10.77
C ILE A 72 -1.13 4.30 12.04
N GLU A 73 -0.86 2.99 11.90
CA GLU A 73 -0.89 2.05 13.02
C GLU A 73 0.36 2.18 13.89
N ASP A 74 0.12 2.46 15.16
CA ASP A 74 1.14 2.53 16.17
C ASP A 74 1.27 1.14 16.81
N ASP A 75 2.35 0.43 16.50
CA ASP A 75 2.75 -0.85 17.12
C ASP A 75 1.72 -1.99 17.10
N GLY A 76 0.67 -1.91 16.29
CA GLY A 76 -0.38 -2.94 16.25
C GLY A 76 -1.21 -3.02 17.53
N VAL A 77 -1.23 -1.97 18.31
CA VAL A 77 -1.82 -1.99 19.65
C VAL A 77 -3.34 -2.00 19.64
N ASN A 78 -4.01 -1.56 18.58
CA ASN A 78 -5.46 -1.52 18.55
C ASN A 78 -6.04 -2.52 17.55
N ASP A 79 -6.11 -3.79 17.97
CA ASP A 79 -6.69 -4.87 17.17
C ASP A 79 -8.17 -4.70 16.89
N ASP A 80 -8.86 -3.82 17.61
CA ASP A 80 -10.30 -3.60 17.46
C ASP A 80 -10.67 -2.67 16.32
N LEU A 81 -9.71 -1.92 15.80
CA LEU A 81 -9.93 -1.01 14.68
C LEU A 81 -9.31 -1.56 13.38
N LEU A 82 -10.02 -1.34 12.29
CA LEU A 82 -9.51 -1.54 10.94
C LEU A 82 -9.43 -0.21 10.23
N TYR A 83 -8.34 0.01 9.51
CA TYR A 83 -8.23 1.16 8.63
C TYR A 83 -8.59 0.72 7.22
N VAL A 84 -9.69 1.25 6.72
CA VAL A 84 -10.21 0.90 5.40
C VAL A 84 -10.09 2.08 4.44
N LEU A 85 -9.85 1.76 3.17
CA LEU A 85 -9.75 2.77 2.13
C LEU A 85 -11.14 3.37 1.88
N LEU A 86 -11.26 4.68 2.09
CA LEU A 86 -12.50 5.41 1.92
C LEU A 86 -12.59 6.05 0.54
N LYS A 87 -11.48 6.59 0.05
CA LYS A 87 -11.47 7.39 -1.16
C LYS A 87 -10.11 7.39 -1.81
N VAL A 88 -10.10 7.41 -3.14
CA VAL A 88 -8.91 7.56 -3.97
C VAL A 88 -9.13 8.76 -4.90
N ASP A 89 -8.18 9.71 -4.89
CA ASP A 89 -8.27 10.93 -5.69
C ASP A 89 -7.07 11.06 -6.63
N ASN A 90 -7.36 11.45 -7.87
CA ASN A 90 -6.33 11.84 -8.85
C ASN A 90 -5.20 10.82 -8.98
N PHE A 91 -5.51 9.53 -8.87
CA PHE A 91 -4.51 8.50 -9.02
C PHE A 91 -4.24 8.28 -10.51
N LYS A 92 -3.01 8.55 -10.93
CA LYS A 92 -2.59 8.46 -12.33
C LYS A 92 -1.54 7.38 -12.49
N PHE A 93 -1.70 6.56 -13.52
CA PHE A 93 -0.76 5.53 -13.91
C PHE A 93 -0.03 6.00 -15.16
N VAL A 94 1.23 6.40 -14.98
CA VAL A 94 2.00 7.05 -16.03
C VAL A 94 2.57 6.06 -17.04
N LYS A 95 2.92 4.86 -16.55
CA LYS A 95 3.55 3.82 -17.36
C LYS A 95 3.28 2.45 -16.73
N PRO A 96 3.08 1.39 -17.54
CA PRO A 96 2.83 0.05 -17.02
C PRO A 96 3.93 -0.46 -16.09
N VAL A 97 3.51 -1.22 -15.08
CA VAL A 97 4.39 -1.99 -14.20
C VAL A 97 4.32 -3.45 -14.63
N ILE A 98 5.46 -4.07 -14.82
CA ILE A 98 5.58 -5.43 -15.32
C ILE A 98 6.35 -6.33 -14.36
N PRO A 99 6.24 -7.66 -14.50
CA PRO A 99 7.06 -8.59 -13.70
C PRO A 99 8.55 -8.29 -13.87
N GLY A 100 9.28 -8.31 -12.75
CA GLY A 100 10.69 -7.93 -12.69
C GLY A 100 10.91 -6.52 -12.18
N ASP A 101 9.89 -5.65 -12.22
CA ASP A 101 9.98 -4.33 -11.64
C ASP A 101 9.97 -4.39 -10.10
N VAL A 102 10.63 -3.42 -9.49
CA VAL A 102 10.56 -3.19 -8.05
C VAL A 102 9.94 -1.83 -7.84
N LEU A 103 8.78 -1.80 -7.20
CA LEU A 103 8.12 -0.54 -6.85
C LEU A 103 8.81 0.08 -5.65
N ASP A 104 9.27 1.32 -5.82
CA ASP A 104 9.77 2.17 -4.75
C ASP A 104 8.63 3.13 -4.38
N ILE A 105 8.00 2.87 -3.25
CA ILE A 105 6.78 3.55 -2.83
C ILE A 105 7.08 4.52 -1.70
N THR A 106 6.66 5.76 -1.86
CA THR A 106 6.69 6.77 -0.79
C THR A 106 5.27 7.22 -0.50
N VAL A 107 4.89 7.21 0.76
CA VAL A 107 3.61 7.73 1.22
C VAL A 107 3.84 8.79 2.30
N THR A 108 3.07 9.87 2.24
CA THR A 108 3.16 10.99 3.17
C THR A 108 1.78 11.36 3.66
N LYS A 109 1.61 11.37 4.98
CA LYS A 109 0.35 11.81 5.57
C LYS A 109 0.26 13.33 5.46
N THR A 110 -0.78 13.82 4.78
CA THR A 110 -0.96 15.25 4.54
C THR A 110 -1.82 15.91 5.60
N LYS A 111 -2.77 15.15 6.14
CA LYS A 111 -3.66 15.67 7.17
C LYS A 111 -4.35 14.54 7.91
N SER A 112 -4.83 14.79 9.11
CA SER A 112 -5.69 13.88 9.85
C SER A 112 -6.80 14.68 10.53
N GLY A 113 -7.93 14.03 10.78
CA GLY A 113 -9.05 14.66 11.45
C GLY A 113 -10.12 13.63 11.81
N GLY A 114 -10.46 13.53 13.10
CA GLY A 114 -11.37 12.50 13.59
C GLY A 114 -10.82 11.11 13.31
N THR A 115 -11.61 10.32 12.58
CA THR A 115 -11.23 8.96 12.18
C THR A 115 -10.52 8.92 10.81
N LEU A 116 -10.28 10.06 10.17
CA LEU A 116 -9.77 10.14 8.81
C LEU A 116 -8.26 10.36 8.78
N ALA A 117 -7.60 9.72 7.82
CA ALA A 117 -6.20 9.94 7.51
C ALA A 117 -6.02 10.12 6.01
N TYR A 118 -5.35 11.20 5.63
CA TYR A 118 -5.14 11.62 4.24
C TYR A 118 -3.67 11.41 3.86
N PHE A 119 -3.44 10.81 2.70
CA PHE A 119 -2.09 10.50 2.21
C PHE A 119 -1.91 10.89 0.77
N ASP A 120 -0.69 11.33 0.46
CA ASP A 120 -0.18 11.35 -0.91
C ASP A 120 0.72 10.12 -1.10
N ALA A 121 0.65 9.52 -2.28
CA ALA A 121 1.45 8.36 -2.65
C ALA A 121 2.16 8.60 -3.98
N LYS A 122 3.39 8.07 -4.07
CA LYS A 122 4.20 8.13 -5.28
C LYS A 122 4.94 6.81 -5.44
N VAL A 123 4.88 6.27 -6.65
CA VAL A 123 5.50 4.99 -7.00
C VAL A 123 6.53 5.21 -8.10
N LEU A 124 7.76 4.79 -7.85
CA LEU A 124 8.86 4.84 -8.81
C LEU A 124 9.31 3.43 -9.18
N VAL A 125 9.78 3.26 -10.40
CA VAL A 125 10.55 2.09 -10.83
C VAL A 125 11.80 2.62 -11.53
N ASP A 126 12.96 2.20 -11.06
CA ASP A 126 14.26 2.66 -11.57
C ASP A 126 14.35 4.19 -11.64
N GLY A 127 13.82 4.86 -10.63
CA GLY A 127 13.84 6.33 -10.54
C GLY A 127 12.79 7.06 -11.36
N GLU A 128 11.99 6.35 -12.15
CA GLU A 128 10.91 6.95 -12.96
C GLU A 128 9.57 6.82 -12.29
N VAL A 129 8.78 7.89 -12.29
CA VAL A 129 7.41 7.85 -11.76
C VAL A 129 6.54 6.91 -12.58
N ARG A 130 5.96 5.93 -11.93
CA ARG A 130 5.01 4.99 -12.54
C ARG A 130 3.56 5.32 -12.17
N ALA A 131 3.35 5.77 -10.95
CA ALA A 131 2.03 6.15 -10.47
C ALA A 131 2.13 7.18 -9.36
N LYS A 132 1.08 7.98 -9.21
CA LYS A 132 0.94 8.93 -8.10
C LYS A 132 -0.52 9.30 -7.89
N GLY A 133 -0.87 9.64 -6.67
CA GLY A 133 -2.22 10.07 -6.33
C GLY A 133 -2.38 10.27 -4.83
N SER A 134 -3.62 10.43 -4.42
CA SER A 134 -3.98 10.65 -3.03
C SER A 134 -5.03 9.64 -2.59
N MET A 135 -5.05 9.34 -1.30
CA MET A 135 -6.04 8.42 -0.74
C MET A 135 -6.39 8.80 0.69
N VAL A 136 -7.57 8.41 1.09
CA VAL A 136 -8.12 8.70 2.41
C VAL A 136 -8.55 7.40 3.06
N PHE A 137 -8.18 7.22 4.32
CA PHE A 137 -8.55 6.07 5.13
C PHE A 137 -9.46 6.49 6.27
N THR A 138 -10.31 5.58 6.72
CA THR A 138 -11.12 5.76 7.92
C THR A 138 -10.95 4.57 8.84
N ALA A 139 -11.01 4.83 10.15
CA ALA A 139 -10.97 3.78 11.16
C ALA A 139 -12.39 3.23 11.38
N VAL A 140 -12.53 1.91 11.29
CA VAL A 140 -13.80 1.22 11.50
C VAL A 140 -13.61 0.17 12.59
N PRO A 141 -14.42 0.18 13.67
CA PRO A 141 -14.40 -0.92 14.64
C PRO A 141 -14.78 -2.23 13.96
N LYS A 142 -14.02 -3.30 14.24
CA LYS A 142 -14.30 -4.63 13.66
C LYS A 142 -15.74 -5.09 13.88
N GLU A 143 -16.29 -4.82 15.05
CA GLU A 143 -17.67 -5.17 15.38
C GLU A 143 -18.71 -4.53 14.47
N ASN A 144 -18.36 -3.43 13.81
CA ASN A 144 -19.27 -2.70 12.93
C ASN A 144 -19.22 -3.17 11.46
N VAL A 145 -18.24 -3.99 11.10
CA VAL A 145 -18.04 -4.41 9.70
C VAL A 145 -19.22 -5.19 9.14
N TYR A 146 -19.89 -5.98 9.98
CA TYR A 146 -20.97 -6.88 9.57
C TYR A 146 -22.35 -6.46 10.10
N LYS A 147 -22.46 -5.25 10.59
CA LYS A 147 -23.74 -4.71 11.06
C LYS A 147 -24.55 -4.05 9.95
#